data_fce419eb335cc3fb1dbc492454344708
#
_entry.id   fce419eb335cc3fb1dbc492454344708
#
_cell.length_a   1.000
_cell.length_b   1.000
_cell.length_c   1.000
_cell.angle_alpha   90.00
_cell.angle_beta   90.00
_cell.angle_gamma   90.00
#
_symmetry.space_group_name_H-M   'P 1'
#
loop_
_entity.id
_entity.type
_entity.pdbx_description
1 polymer ?
#
loop_
_entity_poly.entity_id
_entity_poly.type
_entity_poly.pdbx_seq_one_letter_code
_entity_poly.pdbx_strand_id
1 'polypeptide(L)'
;MITLIELFAGIGTQYQAFKNNYEVKCIGISEIDPRPLKAYKALFGEPNNFGDITKIKELPKSDVWTYSFPCTDLSIAGKQEGFEGKHSSLIYEVYRLLCVSPKPKVLIMENVANICNTKFMPQFQDWIDTLTELGYTSTWQKIKANVYGGATIRERVYMISILNTDIKYNFPPAIHQDKVLQDFLEPVKNEYYIDEYYGPTPSITKNFFNSVKLCDYKNGGQGNRIYSPYGMGVTLTATGGGKAGSSGGLYYRENKIYKLSPIEMCKVMGWSKEQAQIICSALTPREVGFCMGNAIDLTVLTKIVKGIKEQNIL
;
A
#
# COMPACT_ATOMS: atom_id res chain seq x y z
N MET A 1 18.15 0.25 18.50
CA MET A 1 17.53 1.15 17.48
C MET A 1 17.87 0.61 16.10
N ILE A 2 16.85 0.34 15.27
CA ILE A 2 16.99 -0.19 13.91
C ILE A 2 17.17 0.96 12.93
N THR A 3 17.97 0.76 11.87
CA THR A 3 18.16 1.73 10.79
C THR A 3 17.44 1.27 9.53
N LEU A 4 16.68 2.19 8.90
CA LEU A 4 15.82 1.94 7.74
C LEU A 4 16.19 2.86 6.58
N ILE A 5 16.19 2.32 5.36
CA ILE A 5 16.17 3.08 4.10
C ILE A 5 14.89 2.68 3.35
N GLU A 6 14.14 3.69 2.88
CA GLU A 6 12.93 3.50 2.08
C GLU A 6 13.21 3.85 0.62
N LEU A 7 13.22 2.86 -0.25
CA LEU A 7 13.27 3.06 -1.70
C LEU A 7 11.84 3.13 -2.25
N PHE A 8 11.56 4.18 -3.04
CA PHE A 8 10.19 4.52 -3.47
C PHE A 8 9.29 4.81 -2.26
N ALA A 9 9.74 5.71 -1.39
CA ALA A 9 9.22 5.89 -0.04
C ALA A 9 7.73 6.30 0.03
N GLY A 10 7.22 6.99 -1.01
CA GLY A 10 5.87 7.51 -0.99
C GLY A 10 5.65 8.46 0.19
N ILE A 11 4.57 8.25 0.93
CA ILE A 11 4.22 9.04 2.12
C ILE A 11 4.86 8.52 3.42
N GLY A 12 5.79 7.52 3.36
CA GLY A 12 6.46 6.96 4.53
C GLY A 12 5.65 5.90 5.27
N THR A 13 4.82 5.13 4.56
CA THR A 13 4.05 4.03 5.18
C THR A 13 4.96 2.98 5.79
N GLN A 14 6.09 2.70 5.15
CA GLN A 14 7.08 1.74 5.62
C GLN A 14 7.70 2.21 6.93
N TYR A 15 8.14 3.47 6.98
CA TYR A 15 8.68 4.06 8.20
C TYR A 15 7.66 4.05 9.34
N GLN A 16 6.40 4.42 9.07
CA GLN A 16 5.35 4.37 10.09
C GLN A 16 5.11 2.94 10.60
N ALA A 17 5.11 1.92 9.74
CA ALA A 17 4.95 0.54 10.16
C ALA A 17 6.08 0.06 11.09
N PHE A 18 7.32 0.50 10.82
CA PHE A 18 8.44 0.24 11.71
C PHE A 18 8.32 1.00 13.03
N LYS A 19 7.96 2.29 13.02
CA LYS A 19 7.70 3.09 14.25
C LYS A 19 6.64 2.46 15.16
N ASN A 20 5.66 1.78 14.59
CA ASN A 20 4.63 1.09 15.37
C ASN A 20 5.17 -0.13 16.15
N ASN A 21 6.37 -0.64 15.81
CA ASN A 21 6.89 -1.90 16.34
C ASN A 21 8.29 -1.79 16.96
N TYR A 22 9.10 -0.85 16.51
CA TYR A 22 10.50 -0.71 16.87
C TYR A 22 10.87 0.73 17.23
N GLU A 23 11.93 0.86 18.00
CA GLU A 23 12.72 2.09 17.99
C GLU A 23 13.54 2.09 16.69
N VAL A 24 13.17 2.96 15.75
CA VAL A 24 13.70 2.98 14.39
C VAL A 24 14.11 4.39 13.96
N LYS A 25 15.20 4.48 13.22
CA LYS A 25 15.66 5.69 12.54
C LYS A 25 15.64 5.46 11.03
N CYS A 26 14.80 6.21 10.30
CA CYS A 26 14.94 6.30 8.85
C CYS A 26 16.16 7.19 8.55
N ILE A 27 17.20 6.59 7.94
CA ILE A 27 18.47 7.28 7.63
C ILE A 27 18.50 7.85 6.23
N GLY A 28 17.53 7.49 5.38
CA GLY A 28 17.38 8.06 4.05
C GLY A 28 16.21 7.46 3.30
N ILE A 29 15.73 8.20 2.32
CA ILE A 29 14.66 7.77 1.40
C ILE A 29 15.07 8.02 -0.05
N SER A 30 14.42 7.32 -0.98
CA SER A 30 14.43 7.65 -2.40
C SER A 30 12.99 7.90 -2.85
N GLU A 31 12.66 9.14 -3.15
CA GLU A 31 11.35 9.57 -3.66
C GLU A 31 11.51 10.80 -4.54
N ILE A 32 10.89 10.78 -5.72
CA ILE A 32 10.97 11.87 -6.71
C ILE A 32 9.68 12.67 -6.84
N ASP A 33 8.55 12.09 -6.44
CA ASP A 33 7.26 12.77 -6.56
C ASP A 33 7.07 13.77 -5.42
N PRO A 34 6.89 15.07 -5.74
CA PRO A 34 6.74 16.08 -4.70
C PRO A 34 5.45 15.95 -3.88
N ARG A 35 4.43 15.25 -4.39
CA ARG A 35 3.15 15.10 -3.69
C ARG A 35 3.29 14.24 -2.43
N PRO A 36 3.74 12.97 -2.51
CA PRO A 36 3.95 12.17 -1.31
C PRO A 36 5.02 12.76 -0.39
N LEU A 37 6.05 13.44 -0.92
CA LEU A 37 7.07 14.12 -0.09
C LEU A 37 6.49 15.21 0.82
N LYS A 38 5.45 15.95 0.39
CA LYS A 38 4.76 16.92 1.27
C LYS A 38 4.15 16.24 2.48
N ALA A 39 3.46 15.11 2.28
CA ALA A 39 2.87 14.34 3.37
C ALA A 39 3.94 13.70 4.26
N TYR A 40 5.02 13.16 3.66
CA TYR A 40 6.16 12.62 4.40
C TYR A 40 6.75 13.65 5.35
N LYS A 41 7.05 14.85 4.84
CA LYS A 41 7.59 15.97 5.63
C LYS A 41 6.65 16.40 6.75
N ALA A 42 5.36 16.45 6.48
CA ALA A 42 4.37 16.82 7.50
C ALA A 42 4.27 15.76 8.63
N LEU A 43 4.43 14.49 8.32
CA LEU A 43 4.35 13.38 9.28
C LEU A 43 5.64 13.19 10.08
N PHE A 44 6.81 13.35 9.45
CA PHE A 44 8.08 12.88 10.00
C PHE A 44 9.18 13.95 10.02
N GLY A 45 8.94 15.13 9.50
CA GLY A 45 9.96 16.17 9.30
C GLY A 45 10.74 15.99 8.00
N GLU A 46 11.77 16.80 7.80
CA GLU A 46 12.57 16.80 6.57
C GLU A 46 13.40 15.51 6.45
N PRO A 47 13.18 14.67 5.42
CA PRO A 47 13.96 13.45 5.23
C PRO A 47 15.32 13.73 4.57
N ASN A 48 16.29 12.87 4.82
CA ASN A 48 17.46 12.76 3.95
C ASN A 48 17.02 12.05 2.65
N ASN A 49 16.63 12.82 1.63
CA ASN A 49 16.13 12.27 0.38
C ASN A 49 17.24 12.16 -0.67
N PHE A 50 17.60 10.94 -1.05
CA PHE A 50 18.56 10.64 -2.13
C PHE A 50 18.01 10.95 -3.54
N GLY A 51 16.68 11.20 -3.67
CA GLY A 51 16.01 11.53 -4.93
C GLY A 51 15.85 10.33 -5.86
N ASP A 52 16.21 10.52 -7.13
CA ASP A 52 16.05 9.53 -8.20
C ASP A 52 16.98 8.33 -7.98
N ILE A 53 16.40 7.14 -7.81
CA ILE A 53 17.12 5.89 -7.56
C ILE A 53 18.18 5.59 -8.63
N THR A 54 17.97 5.99 -9.89
CA THR A 54 18.89 5.77 -11.00
C THR A 54 20.18 6.60 -10.88
N LYS A 55 20.16 7.65 -10.03
CA LYS A 55 21.29 8.55 -9.79
C LYS A 55 22.05 8.25 -8.51
N ILE A 56 21.53 7.37 -7.66
CA ILE A 56 22.17 6.97 -6.42
C ILE A 56 23.38 6.09 -6.76
N LYS A 57 24.56 6.49 -6.33
CA LYS A 57 25.80 5.71 -6.55
C LYS A 57 25.92 4.57 -5.56
N GLU A 58 25.69 4.85 -4.29
CA GLU A 58 25.81 3.92 -3.17
C GLU A 58 24.90 4.39 -2.04
N LEU A 59 24.40 3.46 -1.23
CA LEU A 59 23.60 3.72 -0.04
C LEU A 59 24.41 3.47 1.23
N PRO A 60 24.18 4.23 2.31
CA PRO A 60 24.85 3.98 3.58
C PRO A 60 24.40 2.64 4.18
N LYS A 61 25.22 2.09 5.09
CA LYS A 61 24.86 0.88 5.84
C LYS A 61 23.56 1.08 6.62
N SER A 62 22.65 0.13 6.51
CA SER A 62 21.38 0.08 7.26
C SER A 62 20.97 -1.36 7.54
N ASP A 63 20.07 -1.54 8.50
CA ASP A 63 19.58 -2.87 8.86
C ASP A 63 18.50 -3.35 7.89
N VAL A 64 17.68 -2.43 7.37
CA VAL A 64 16.52 -2.73 6.53
C VAL A 64 16.48 -1.82 5.31
N TRP A 65 16.15 -2.40 4.14
CA TRP A 65 15.61 -1.65 3.01
C TRP A 65 14.20 -2.09 2.72
N THR A 66 13.32 -1.12 2.48
CA THR A 66 12.00 -1.36 1.92
C THR A 66 11.95 -0.84 0.49
N TYR A 67 11.24 -1.53 -0.40
CA TYR A 67 11.10 -1.10 -1.78
C TYR A 67 9.77 -1.55 -2.39
N SER A 68 9.05 -0.58 -2.95
CA SER A 68 7.78 -0.77 -3.65
C SER A 68 7.86 -0.06 -4.99
N PHE A 69 8.59 -0.68 -5.92
CA PHE A 69 8.81 -0.09 -7.24
C PHE A 69 7.50 0.07 -8.02
N PRO A 70 7.42 1.06 -8.92
CA PRO A 70 6.18 1.37 -9.65
C PRO A 70 5.64 0.16 -10.42
N CYS A 71 4.34 -0.09 -10.28
CA CYS A 71 3.63 -1.25 -10.80
C CYS A 71 2.87 -0.98 -12.11
N THR A 72 3.08 0.18 -12.76
CA THR A 72 2.29 0.57 -13.95
C THR A 72 2.36 -0.44 -15.09
N ASP A 73 3.48 -1.11 -15.25
CA ASP A 73 3.72 -2.11 -16.30
C ASP A 73 3.27 -3.53 -15.89
N LEU A 74 2.95 -3.72 -14.60
CA LEU A 74 2.47 -4.99 -14.02
C LEU A 74 0.97 -4.96 -13.70
N SER A 75 0.36 -3.78 -13.57
CA SER A 75 -1.04 -3.66 -13.16
C SER A 75 -2.01 -4.02 -14.29
N ILE A 76 -3.20 -4.56 -13.93
CA ILE A 76 -4.28 -4.88 -14.89
C ILE A 76 -4.73 -3.62 -15.65
N ALA A 77 -4.62 -2.45 -15.05
CA ALA A 77 -4.96 -1.16 -15.65
C ALA A 77 -3.81 -0.54 -16.47
N GLY A 78 -2.59 -1.13 -16.43
CA GLY A 78 -1.39 -0.67 -17.12
C GLY A 78 -1.14 -1.40 -18.45
N LYS A 79 0.03 -1.12 -19.06
CA LYS A 79 0.43 -1.72 -20.34
C LYS A 79 0.80 -3.20 -20.28
N GLN A 80 0.99 -3.75 -19.08
CA GLN A 80 1.36 -5.15 -18.83
C GLN A 80 2.66 -5.60 -19.56
N GLU A 81 3.67 -4.71 -19.60
CA GLU A 81 4.99 -4.95 -20.21
C GLU A 81 5.92 -5.81 -19.31
N GLY A 82 5.49 -6.13 -18.08
CA GLY A 82 6.28 -6.90 -17.12
C GLY A 82 7.46 -6.12 -16.56
N PHE A 83 8.52 -6.82 -16.15
CA PHE A 83 9.73 -6.20 -15.58
C PHE A 83 10.59 -5.45 -16.62
N GLU A 84 10.35 -5.64 -17.90
CA GLU A 84 11.01 -4.92 -19.00
C GLU A 84 10.37 -3.54 -19.27
N GLY A 85 9.20 -3.27 -18.70
CA GLY A 85 8.53 -1.99 -18.81
C GLY A 85 9.34 -0.87 -18.15
N LYS A 86 9.24 0.36 -18.69
CA LYS A 86 10.02 1.54 -18.28
C LYS A 86 10.02 1.79 -16.75
N HIS A 87 8.93 1.48 -16.08
CA HIS A 87 8.77 1.73 -14.64
C HIS A 87 9.10 0.50 -13.80
N SER A 88 8.74 -0.69 -14.26
CA SER A 88 9.03 -1.94 -13.55
C SER A 88 10.51 -2.32 -13.62
N SER A 89 11.25 -1.88 -14.63
CA SER A 89 12.69 -2.04 -14.72
C SER A 89 13.48 -1.37 -13.58
N LEU A 90 12.83 -0.48 -12.81
CA LEU A 90 13.44 0.12 -11.62
C LEU A 90 13.76 -0.88 -10.50
N ILE A 91 13.26 -2.11 -10.57
CA ILE A 91 13.68 -3.21 -9.69
C ILE A 91 15.19 -3.53 -9.90
N TYR A 92 15.69 -3.38 -11.12
CA TYR A 92 17.12 -3.59 -11.43
C TYR A 92 18.02 -2.51 -10.82
N GLU A 93 17.47 -1.32 -10.51
CA GLU A 93 18.18 -0.31 -9.73
C GLU A 93 18.37 -0.74 -8.27
N VAL A 94 17.39 -1.47 -7.71
CA VAL A 94 17.53 -2.09 -6.39
C VAL A 94 18.66 -3.13 -6.42
N TYR A 95 18.69 -3.99 -7.47
CA TYR A 95 19.79 -4.94 -7.68
C TYR A 95 21.14 -4.25 -7.76
N ARG A 96 21.27 -3.23 -8.61
CA ARG A 96 22.51 -2.45 -8.75
C ARG A 96 22.99 -1.91 -7.40
N LEU A 97 22.09 -1.34 -6.62
CA LEU A 97 22.40 -0.80 -5.30
C LEU A 97 22.81 -1.90 -4.31
N LEU A 98 22.19 -3.08 -4.36
CA LEU A 98 22.60 -4.24 -3.54
C LEU A 98 23.98 -4.77 -3.88
N CYS A 99 24.45 -4.58 -5.13
CA CYS A 99 25.79 -4.96 -5.56
C CYS A 99 26.87 -3.98 -5.11
N VAL A 100 26.57 -2.68 -4.96
CA VAL A 100 27.57 -1.64 -4.69
C VAL A 100 27.52 -1.09 -3.26
N SER A 101 26.46 -1.36 -2.51
CA SER A 101 26.25 -0.86 -1.15
C SER A 101 26.41 -1.96 -0.09
N PRO A 102 26.62 -1.61 1.19
CA PRO A 102 26.50 -2.57 2.29
C PRO A 102 25.09 -3.19 2.31
N LYS A 103 25.01 -4.50 2.13
CA LYS A 103 23.73 -5.22 2.07
C LYS A 103 22.97 -5.12 3.40
N PRO A 104 21.68 -4.75 3.40
CA PRO A 104 20.88 -4.75 4.62
C PRO A 104 20.58 -6.18 5.08
N LYS A 105 20.33 -6.36 6.38
CA LYS A 105 19.96 -7.66 6.95
C LYS A 105 18.62 -8.13 6.43
N VAL A 106 17.67 -7.20 6.22
CA VAL A 106 16.31 -7.50 5.77
C VAL A 106 15.90 -6.61 4.61
N LEU A 107 15.32 -7.23 3.58
CA LEU A 107 14.63 -6.56 2.50
C LEU A 107 13.12 -6.78 2.62
N ILE A 108 12.32 -5.74 2.42
CA ILE A 108 10.86 -5.84 2.37
C ILE A 108 10.37 -5.28 1.04
N MET A 109 9.76 -6.12 0.22
CA MET A 109 9.11 -5.74 -1.04
C MET A 109 7.59 -5.74 -0.89
N GLU A 110 6.93 -4.75 -1.49
CA GLU A 110 5.49 -4.79 -1.75
C GLU A 110 5.23 -4.47 -3.22
N ASN A 111 4.23 -5.16 -3.81
CA ASN A 111 3.77 -4.83 -5.15
C ASN A 111 2.33 -5.34 -5.39
N VAL A 112 1.75 -4.99 -6.55
CA VAL A 112 0.42 -5.47 -6.94
C VAL A 112 0.38 -6.99 -7.03
N ALA A 113 -0.79 -7.59 -6.70
CA ALA A 113 -0.99 -9.04 -6.74
C ALA A 113 -0.70 -9.66 -8.11
N ASN A 114 -0.81 -8.88 -9.18
CA ASN A 114 -0.59 -9.33 -10.55
C ASN A 114 0.86 -9.76 -10.84
N ILE A 115 1.85 -9.31 -10.04
CA ILE A 115 3.26 -9.71 -10.20
C ILE A 115 3.46 -11.23 -10.12
N CYS A 116 2.62 -11.93 -9.35
CA CYS A 116 2.68 -13.38 -9.18
C CYS A 116 1.62 -14.13 -10.00
N ASN A 117 1.02 -13.52 -11.02
CA ASN A 117 0.16 -14.25 -11.95
C ASN A 117 1.00 -15.09 -12.93
N THR A 118 0.36 -16.02 -13.64
CA THR A 118 1.04 -16.95 -14.56
C THR A 118 1.91 -16.24 -15.60
N LYS A 119 1.50 -15.05 -16.07
CA LYS A 119 2.24 -14.29 -17.08
C LYS A 119 3.57 -13.72 -16.54
N PHE A 120 3.58 -13.23 -15.30
CA PHE A 120 4.74 -12.53 -14.72
C PHE A 120 5.50 -13.38 -13.70
N MET A 121 4.98 -14.56 -13.35
CA MET A 121 5.61 -15.46 -12.39
C MET A 121 7.05 -15.87 -12.78
N PRO A 122 7.40 -16.13 -14.04
CA PRO A 122 8.79 -16.39 -14.40
C PRO A 122 9.73 -15.25 -14.02
N GLN A 123 9.39 -14.00 -14.38
CA GLN A 123 10.21 -12.81 -14.04
C GLN A 123 10.28 -12.56 -12.54
N PHE A 124 9.19 -12.85 -11.80
CA PHE A 124 9.19 -12.75 -10.35
C PHE A 124 10.08 -13.82 -9.72
N GLN A 125 10.10 -15.04 -10.27
CA GLN A 125 11.01 -16.11 -9.84
C GLN A 125 12.47 -15.74 -10.12
N ASP A 126 12.78 -15.20 -11.30
CA ASP A 126 14.13 -14.72 -11.65
C ASP A 126 14.62 -13.67 -10.64
N TRP A 127 13.72 -12.81 -10.16
CA TRP A 127 14.06 -11.86 -9.10
C TRP A 127 14.37 -12.54 -7.76
N ILE A 128 13.59 -13.55 -7.38
CA ILE A 128 13.83 -14.34 -6.16
C ILE A 128 15.19 -15.06 -6.27
N ASP A 129 15.47 -15.65 -7.41
CA ASP A 129 16.74 -16.36 -7.68
C ASP A 129 17.93 -15.38 -7.62
N THR A 130 17.79 -14.19 -8.21
CA THR A 130 18.79 -13.11 -8.10
C THR A 130 19.08 -12.73 -6.64
N LEU A 131 18.05 -12.62 -5.81
CA LEU A 131 18.26 -12.34 -4.38
C LEU A 131 18.91 -13.52 -3.66
N THR A 132 18.62 -14.75 -4.08
CA THR A 132 19.28 -15.96 -3.54
C THR A 132 20.77 -15.98 -3.86
N GLU A 133 21.17 -15.63 -5.08
CA GLU A 133 22.57 -15.46 -5.47
C GLU A 133 23.29 -14.37 -4.67
N LEU A 134 22.57 -13.32 -4.27
CA LEU A 134 23.10 -12.27 -3.39
C LEU A 134 23.16 -12.68 -1.90
N GLY A 135 22.74 -13.91 -1.54
CA GLY A 135 22.78 -14.47 -0.20
C GLY A 135 21.51 -14.26 0.63
N TYR A 136 20.39 -13.92 0.00
CA TYR A 136 19.12 -13.76 0.69
C TYR A 136 18.25 -15.01 0.61
N THR A 137 17.59 -15.35 1.73
CA THR A 137 16.47 -16.30 1.76
C THR A 137 15.17 -15.53 1.73
N SER A 138 14.39 -15.71 0.66
CA SER A 138 13.15 -14.97 0.41
C SER A 138 11.91 -15.80 0.68
N THR A 139 10.91 -15.19 1.32
CA THR A 139 9.57 -15.74 1.49
C THR A 139 8.54 -14.69 1.08
N TRP A 140 7.54 -15.08 0.29
CA TRP A 140 6.51 -14.16 -0.16
C TRP A 140 5.11 -14.72 0.01
N GLN A 141 4.15 -13.82 0.13
CA GLN A 141 2.73 -14.15 0.24
C GLN A 141 1.85 -13.08 -0.41
N LYS A 142 0.77 -13.51 -1.04
CA LYS A 142 -0.29 -12.65 -1.52
C LYS A 142 -1.31 -12.44 -0.40
N ILE A 143 -1.56 -11.20 -0.01
CA ILE A 143 -2.34 -10.84 1.17
C ILE A 143 -3.41 -9.83 0.81
N LYS A 144 -4.66 -10.11 1.20
CA LYS A 144 -5.75 -9.13 1.22
C LYS A 144 -5.71 -8.35 2.51
N ALA A 145 -5.93 -7.03 2.45
CA ALA A 145 -5.81 -6.17 3.63
C ALA A 145 -6.77 -6.58 4.76
N ASN A 146 -7.99 -6.99 4.43
CA ASN A 146 -8.98 -7.40 5.43
C ASN A 146 -8.58 -8.63 6.26
N VAL A 147 -7.73 -9.54 5.76
CA VAL A 147 -7.28 -10.68 6.57
C VAL A 147 -6.32 -10.30 7.69
N TYR A 148 -5.79 -9.06 7.65
CA TYR A 148 -4.95 -8.50 8.72
C TYR A 148 -5.59 -7.30 9.43
N GLY A 149 -6.91 -7.12 9.30
CA GLY A 149 -7.67 -6.06 9.98
C GLY A 149 -7.83 -4.77 9.17
N GLY A 150 -7.39 -4.74 7.92
CA GLY A 150 -7.59 -3.61 7.02
C GLY A 150 -9.06 -3.45 6.61
N ALA A 151 -9.42 -2.25 6.19
CA ALA A 151 -10.79 -1.87 5.83
C ALA A 151 -11.22 -2.29 4.41
N THR A 152 -10.28 -2.77 3.57
CA THR A 152 -10.51 -2.98 2.13
C THR A 152 -10.15 -4.38 1.68
N ILE A 153 -10.65 -4.76 0.49
CA ILE A 153 -10.24 -6.00 -0.20
C ILE A 153 -8.94 -5.81 -1.01
N ARG A 154 -8.14 -4.78 -0.72
CA ARG A 154 -6.85 -4.54 -1.40
C ARG A 154 -5.94 -5.75 -1.26
N GLU A 155 -5.56 -6.34 -2.38
CA GLU A 155 -4.68 -7.50 -2.45
C GLU A 155 -3.31 -7.11 -2.99
N ARG A 156 -2.23 -7.50 -2.27
CA ARG A 156 -0.84 -7.20 -2.63
C ARG A 156 0.06 -8.40 -2.36
N VAL A 157 1.18 -8.45 -3.06
CA VAL A 157 2.29 -9.37 -2.75
C VAL A 157 3.25 -8.65 -1.82
N TYR A 158 3.60 -9.35 -0.75
CA TYR A 158 4.68 -8.95 0.16
C TYR A 158 5.76 -10.01 0.12
N MET A 159 7.02 -9.59 0.08
CA MET A 159 8.17 -10.50 0.15
C MET A 159 9.16 -9.98 1.19
N ILE A 160 9.59 -10.89 2.05
CA ILE A 160 10.62 -10.66 3.07
C ILE A 160 11.83 -11.50 2.69
N SER A 161 12.99 -10.86 2.55
CA SER A 161 14.24 -11.52 2.24
C SER A 161 15.25 -11.23 3.33
N ILE A 162 15.87 -12.28 3.88
CA ILE A 162 16.78 -12.22 5.04
C ILE A 162 18.16 -12.66 4.60
N LEU A 163 19.18 -11.84 4.90
CA LEU A 163 20.55 -12.04 4.46
C LEU A 163 21.27 -13.13 5.28
N ASN A 164 22.05 -13.99 4.61
CA ASN A 164 22.97 -14.97 5.19
C ASN A 164 22.32 -15.89 6.23
N THR A 165 21.16 -16.46 5.91
CA THR A 165 20.46 -17.39 6.79
C THR A 165 19.58 -18.33 5.97
N ASP A 166 19.30 -19.51 6.50
CA ASP A 166 18.30 -20.45 6.00
C ASP A 166 16.93 -20.21 6.63
N ILE A 167 16.81 -19.25 7.54
CA ILE A 167 15.55 -18.90 8.20
C ILE A 167 14.59 -18.29 7.19
N LYS A 168 13.42 -18.90 7.05
CA LYS A 168 12.31 -18.38 6.27
C LYS A 168 11.39 -17.56 7.17
N TYR A 169 11.02 -16.38 6.72
CA TYR A 169 10.02 -15.58 7.42
C TYR A 169 8.65 -16.27 7.35
N ASN A 170 8.00 -16.44 8.49
CA ASN A 170 6.64 -16.95 8.57
C ASN A 170 5.66 -15.79 8.65
N PHE A 171 4.84 -15.61 7.61
CA PHE A 171 3.80 -14.58 7.63
C PHE A 171 2.82 -14.82 8.77
N PRO A 172 2.39 -13.77 9.50
CA PRO A 172 1.40 -13.91 10.56
C PRO A 172 0.12 -14.59 10.05
N PRO A 173 -0.57 -15.38 10.88
CA PRO A 173 -1.86 -15.94 10.49
C PRO A 173 -2.90 -14.85 10.28
N ALA A 174 -3.89 -15.14 9.44
CA ALA A 174 -5.07 -14.29 9.29
C ALA A 174 -5.76 -14.08 10.64
N ILE A 175 -6.21 -12.85 10.91
CA ILE A 175 -6.98 -12.55 12.12
C ILE A 175 -8.47 -12.67 11.85
N HIS A 176 -9.24 -12.88 12.92
CA HIS A 176 -10.69 -12.71 12.82
C HIS A 176 -11.02 -11.24 12.55
N GLN A 177 -11.67 -10.95 11.40
CA GLN A 177 -12.10 -9.62 11.06
C GLN A 177 -13.48 -9.35 11.67
N ASP A 178 -13.60 -8.32 12.49
CA ASP A 178 -14.82 -7.91 13.18
C ASP A 178 -15.36 -6.54 12.71
N LYS A 179 -14.63 -5.90 11.79
CA LYS A 179 -14.94 -4.58 11.25
C LYS A 179 -15.28 -4.65 9.76
N VAL A 180 -16.17 -3.77 9.34
CA VAL A 180 -16.52 -3.52 7.93
C VAL A 180 -16.21 -2.06 7.59
N LEU A 181 -16.37 -1.65 6.34
CA LEU A 181 -16.06 -0.29 5.93
C LEU A 181 -16.75 0.78 6.81
N GLN A 182 -18.00 0.56 7.20
CA GLN A 182 -18.78 1.48 8.06
C GLN A 182 -18.02 1.87 9.35
N ASP A 183 -17.24 0.96 9.91
CA ASP A 183 -16.52 1.18 11.18
C ASP A 183 -15.30 2.13 11.01
N PHE A 184 -14.93 2.46 9.77
CA PHE A 184 -13.85 3.40 9.43
C PHE A 184 -14.34 4.75 8.93
N LEU A 185 -15.63 4.90 8.65
CA LEU A 185 -16.19 6.11 8.08
C LEU A 185 -16.36 7.22 9.13
N GLU A 186 -16.28 8.46 8.68
CA GLU A 186 -16.60 9.66 9.45
C GLU A 186 -18.08 10.06 9.21
N PRO A 187 -18.68 10.94 10.01
CA PRO A 187 -19.99 11.51 9.69
C PRO A 187 -20.03 12.08 8.27
N VAL A 188 -21.14 11.91 7.59
CA VAL A 188 -21.32 12.37 6.19
C VAL A 188 -21.12 13.87 6.07
N LYS A 189 -20.51 14.30 4.96
CA LYS A 189 -20.33 15.71 4.60
C LYS A 189 -20.84 15.94 3.18
N ASN A 190 -21.58 17.02 2.99
CA ASN A 190 -22.19 17.35 1.69
C ASN A 190 -21.20 17.52 0.55
N GLU A 191 -19.95 17.91 0.83
CA GLU A 191 -18.90 18.04 -0.19
C GLU A 191 -18.51 16.72 -0.88
N TYR A 192 -18.83 15.57 -0.28
CA TYR A 192 -18.58 14.23 -0.84
C TYR A 192 -19.85 13.54 -1.33
N TYR A 193 -20.98 14.24 -1.24
CA TYR A 193 -22.26 13.82 -1.80
C TYR A 193 -22.19 13.75 -3.34
N ILE A 194 -22.81 12.73 -3.91
CA ILE A 194 -22.88 12.50 -5.35
C ILE A 194 -24.30 12.62 -5.86
N ASP A 195 -25.25 11.92 -5.24
CA ASP A 195 -26.66 11.88 -5.67
C ASP A 195 -27.56 11.19 -4.62
N GLU A 196 -28.87 11.29 -4.80
CA GLU A 196 -29.84 10.48 -4.06
C GLU A 196 -29.71 9.01 -4.46
N TYR A 197 -30.05 8.11 -3.53
CA TYR A 197 -30.01 6.68 -3.78
C TYR A 197 -31.40 6.15 -4.10
N TYR A 198 -31.57 5.52 -5.25
CA TYR A 198 -32.83 4.94 -5.73
C TYR A 198 -32.75 3.42 -5.93
N GLY A 199 -31.72 2.78 -5.43
CA GLY A 199 -31.51 1.34 -5.53
C GLY A 199 -32.19 0.54 -4.41
N PRO A 200 -31.96 -0.78 -4.37
CA PRO A 200 -32.50 -1.64 -3.32
C PRO A 200 -31.91 -1.29 -1.95
N THR A 201 -32.73 -1.27 -0.91
CA THR A 201 -32.28 -1.03 0.47
C THR A 201 -31.18 -2.05 0.85
N PRO A 202 -30.01 -1.61 1.27
CA PRO A 202 -28.94 -2.52 1.64
C PRO A 202 -29.28 -3.34 2.88
N SER A 203 -28.91 -4.62 2.89
CA SER A 203 -28.88 -5.39 4.13
C SER A 203 -27.85 -4.77 5.09
N ILE A 204 -28.19 -4.70 6.37
CA ILE A 204 -27.31 -4.28 7.46
C ILE A 204 -26.40 -5.44 7.93
N THR A 205 -26.59 -6.65 7.39
CA THR A 205 -25.74 -7.80 7.72
C THR A 205 -24.31 -7.55 7.27
N LYS A 206 -23.37 -7.61 8.20
CA LYS A 206 -21.95 -7.36 7.93
C LYS A 206 -21.34 -8.48 7.10
N ASN A 207 -20.59 -8.12 6.06
CA ASN A 207 -19.75 -9.03 5.28
C ASN A 207 -18.28 -8.66 5.47
N PHE A 208 -17.58 -9.44 6.27
CA PHE A 208 -16.18 -9.21 6.63
C PHE A 208 -15.15 -9.69 5.58
N PHE A 209 -15.61 -10.34 4.52
CA PHE A 209 -14.74 -10.98 3.52
C PHE A 209 -14.70 -10.23 2.20
N ASN A 210 -15.83 -9.66 1.79
CA ASN A 210 -15.98 -9.06 0.47
C ASN A 210 -16.65 -7.70 0.51
N SER A 211 -16.40 -6.90 -0.52
CA SER A 211 -17.24 -5.74 -0.82
C SER A 211 -18.61 -6.21 -1.33
N VAL A 212 -19.66 -5.51 -0.95
CA VAL A 212 -21.04 -5.82 -1.33
C VAL A 212 -21.52 -4.77 -2.32
N LYS A 213 -21.51 -5.09 -3.61
CA LYS A 213 -22.06 -4.21 -4.66
C LYS A 213 -23.60 -4.20 -4.55
N LEU A 214 -24.19 -3.01 -4.57
CA LEU A 214 -25.65 -2.81 -4.55
C LEU A 214 -26.19 -2.66 -5.97
N CYS A 215 -25.67 -1.69 -6.72
CA CYS A 215 -26.06 -1.40 -8.09
C CYS A 215 -24.97 -0.57 -8.80
N ASP A 216 -25.25 -0.20 -10.02
CA ASP A 216 -24.43 0.76 -10.77
C ASP A 216 -25.08 2.15 -10.76
N TYR A 217 -24.27 3.19 -10.66
CA TYR A 217 -24.68 4.58 -10.83
C TYR A 217 -24.68 4.92 -12.32
N LYS A 218 -25.83 5.39 -12.83
CA LYS A 218 -26.01 5.76 -14.25
C LYS A 218 -25.55 4.65 -15.19
N ASN A 219 -24.64 4.97 -16.10
CA ASN A 219 -24.16 4.06 -17.16
C ASN A 219 -23.16 3.00 -16.64
N GLY A 220 -22.96 2.88 -15.34
CA GLY A 220 -22.06 1.89 -14.75
C GLY A 220 -20.58 2.18 -14.95
N GLY A 221 -19.76 1.13 -14.96
CA GLY A 221 -18.30 1.21 -15.01
C GLY A 221 -17.66 1.17 -13.63
N GLN A 222 -16.35 0.92 -13.57
CA GLN A 222 -15.65 0.62 -12.32
C GLN A 222 -15.84 1.70 -11.24
N GLY A 223 -15.66 2.97 -11.57
CA GLY A 223 -15.78 4.10 -10.64
C GLY A 223 -17.23 4.59 -10.43
N ASN A 224 -18.23 3.89 -10.99
CA ASN A 224 -19.65 4.19 -10.83
C ASN A 224 -20.43 3.06 -10.13
N ARG A 225 -19.75 2.10 -9.53
CA ARG A 225 -20.38 1.04 -8.74
C ARG A 225 -20.68 1.54 -7.34
N ILE A 226 -21.89 1.30 -6.87
CA ILE A 226 -22.34 1.64 -5.52
C ILE A 226 -22.24 0.40 -4.63
N TYR A 227 -21.61 0.56 -3.49
CA TYR A 227 -21.37 -0.50 -2.51
C TYR A 227 -22.04 -0.21 -1.17
N SER A 228 -22.40 -1.27 -0.47
CA SER A 228 -22.84 -1.21 0.92
C SER A 228 -21.63 -0.92 1.83
N PRO A 229 -21.76 -0.02 2.81
CA PRO A 229 -20.72 0.18 3.83
C PRO A 229 -20.64 -0.99 4.84
N TYR A 230 -21.64 -1.88 4.85
CA TYR A 230 -21.66 -3.09 5.70
C TYR A 230 -20.87 -4.26 5.09
N GLY A 231 -20.18 -4.05 3.98
CA GLY A 231 -19.13 -4.92 3.45
C GLY A 231 -17.76 -4.28 3.60
N MET A 232 -16.74 -4.94 3.04
CA MET A 232 -15.40 -4.37 2.94
C MET A 232 -15.34 -3.28 1.87
N GLY A 233 -14.49 -2.28 2.07
CA GLY A 233 -14.21 -1.28 1.07
C GLY A 233 -13.49 -1.87 -0.15
N VAL A 234 -13.71 -1.26 -1.32
CA VAL A 234 -12.93 -1.61 -2.52
C VAL A 234 -11.54 -0.97 -2.48
N THR A 235 -10.64 -1.48 -3.32
CA THR A 235 -9.28 -0.94 -3.44
C THR A 235 -9.31 0.52 -3.92
N LEU A 236 -8.64 1.41 -3.19
CA LEU A 236 -8.39 2.78 -3.64
C LEU A 236 -7.50 2.80 -4.89
N THR A 237 -7.71 3.77 -5.77
CA THR A 237 -6.98 3.91 -7.04
C THR A 237 -6.32 5.28 -7.14
N ALA A 238 -5.09 5.34 -7.65
CA ALA A 238 -4.34 6.59 -7.74
C ALA A 238 -4.92 7.58 -8.74
N THR A 239 -5.36 7.09 -9.90
CA THR A 239 -5.87 7.92 -11.00
C THR A 239 -7.38 8.11 -10.95
N GLY A 240 -8.07 7.18 -10.29
CA GLY A 240 -9.52 7.19 -10.18
C GLY A 240 -10.26 7.03 -11.50
N GLY A 241 -11.54 6.70 -11.42
CA GLY A 241 -12.43 6.61 -12.57
C GLY A 241 -13.87 6.90 -12.15
N GLY A 242 -14.70 7.34 -13.08
CA GLY A 242 -16.10 7.65 -12.82
C GLY A 242 -16.30 8.70 -11.72
N LYS A 243 -17.43 8.68 -11.06
CA LYS A 243 -17.77 9.61 -9.97
C LYS A 243 -17.06 9.32 -8.66
N ALA A 244 -16.63 8.07 -8.45
CA ALA A 244 -15.89 7.67 -7.25
C ALA A 244 -14.48 8.30 -7.20
N GLY A 245 -13.87 8.57 -8.35
CA GLY A 245 -12.48 9.01 -8.37
C GLY A 245 -11.58 8.01 -7.64
N SER A 246 -10.65 8.51 -6.85
CA SER A 246 -9.69 7.67 -6.10
C SER A 246 -10.30 6.81 -4.99
N SER A 247 -11.57 7.04 -4.62
CA SER A 247 -12.30 6.16 -3.68
C SER A 247 -12.45 4.71 -4.17
N GLY A 248 -12.26 4.48 -5.48
CA GLY A 248 -12.43 3.17 -6.12
C GLY A 248 -13.88 2.73 -6.29
N GLY A 249 -14.79 3.21 -5.47
CA GLY A 249 -16.23 2.96 -5.49
C GLY A 249 -17.04 4.09 -4.85
N LEU A 250 -18.34 4.06 -5.10
CA LEU A 250 -19.34 4.90 -4.43
C LEU A 250 -19.95 4.09 -3.27
N TYR A 251 -20.45 4.77 -2.24
CA TYR A 251 -20.98 4.10 -1.06
C TYR A 251 -22.35 4.67 -0.69
N TYR A 252 -23.28 3.73 -0.39
CA TYR A 252 -24.57 4.07 0.18
C TYR A 252 -24.40 4.54 1.62
N ARG A 253 -24.96 5.72 1.95
CA ARG A 253 -24.98 6.26 3.31
C ARG A 253 -26.22 7.14 3.48
N GLU A 254 -27.05 6.84 4.48
CA GLU A 254 -28.23 7.68 4.82
C GLU A 254 -29.14 7.96 3.62
N ASN A 255 -29.50 6.93 2.84
CA ASN A 255 -30.32 7.00 1.62
C ASN A 255 -29.70 7.85 0.48
N LYS A 256 -28.39 8.12 0.53
CA LYS A 256 -27.65 8.91 -0.43
C LYS A 256 -26.41 8.19 -0.90
N ILE A 257 -25.81 8.69 -1.97
CA ILE A 257 -24.59 8.19 -2.57
C ILE A 257 -23.46 9.14 -2.24
N TYR A 258 -22.36 8.61 -1.67
CA TYR A 258 -21.15 9.37 -1.34
C TYR A 258 -19.92 8.69 -1.92
N LYS A 259 -18.86 9.48 -2.15
CA LYS A 259 -17.49 9.00 -2.27
C LYS A 259 -16.78 9.15 -0.92
N LEU A 260 -15.69 8.44 -0.72
CA LEU A 260 -14.87 8.60 0.49
C LEU A 260 -14.23 10.00 0.53
N SER A 261 -14.26 10.62 1.68
CA SER A 261 -13.49 11.84 1.97
C SER A 261 -11.99 11.53 2.05
N PRO A 262 -11.09 12.54 1.89
CA PRO A 262 -9.65 12.36 2.08
C PRO A 262 -9.28 11.72 3.43
N ILE A 263 -9.91 12.15 4.53
CA ILE A 263 -9.71 11.57 5.86
C ILE A 263 -10.09 10.08 5.87
N GLU A 264 -11.24 9.73 5.30
CA GLU A 264 -11.68 8.34 5.22
C GLU A 264 -10.74 7.51 4.34
N MET A 265 -10.24 8.05 3.22
CA MET A 265 -9.24 7.37 2.39
C MET A 265 -7.95 7.06 3.16
N CYS A 266 -7.48 7.98 4.02
CA CYS A 266 -6.34 7.70 4.89
C CYS A 266 -6.66 6.62 5.93
N LYS A 267 -7.82 6.71 6.61
CA LYS A 267 -8.24 5.75 7.63
C LYS A 267 -8.40 4.33 7.10
N VAL A 268 -8.98 4.15 5.92
CA VAL A 268 -9.13 2.83 5.30
C VAL A 268 -7.80 2.23 4.83
N MET A 269 -6.74 3.05 4.74
CA MET A 269 -5.36 2.63 4.49
C MET A 269 -4.55 2.44 5.79
N GLY A 270 -5.22 2.47 6.96
CA GLY A 270 -4.63 2.16 8.26
C GLY A 270 -4.00 3.33 9.02
N TRP A 271 -4.11 4.57 8.51
CA TRP A 271 -3.63 5.76 9.22
C TRP A 271 -4.59 6.14 10.36
N SER A 272 -4.04 6.60 11.49
CA SER A 272 -4.88 7.16 12.57
C SER A 272 -5.60 8.42 12.12
N LYS A 273 -6.62 8.84 12.87
CA LYS A 273 -7.37 10.07 12.56
C LYS A 273 -6.45 11.30 12.60
N GLU A 274 -5.56 11.37 13.57
CA GLU A 274 -4.60 12.47 13.74
C GLU A 274 -3.61 12.50 12.58
N GLN A 275 -3.05 11.37 12.20
CA GLN A 275 -2.17 11.27 11.04
C GLN A 275 -2.89 11.61 9.74
N ALA A 276 -4.13 11.16 9.57
CA ALA A 276 -4.97 11.51 8.44
C ALA A 276 -5.20 13.02 8.33
N GLN A 277 -5.41 13.71 9.47
CA GLN A 277 -5.53 15.17 9.52
C GLN A 277 -4.24 15.86 9.09
N ILE A 278 -3.08 15.38 9.54
CA ILE A 278 -1.76 15.90 9.12
C ILE A 278 -1.58 15.74 7.61
N ILE A 279 -1.86 14.54 7.06
CA ILE A 279 -1.76 14.28 5.62
C ILE A 279 -2.68 15.21 4.82
N CYS A 280 -3.94 15.35 5.26
CA CYS A 280 -4.93 16.19 4.59
C CYS A 280 -4.66 17.69 4.71
N SER A 281 -3.92 18.14 5.72
CA SER A 281 -3.47 19.53 5.83
C SER A 281 -2.32 19.86 4.87
N ALA A 282 -1.50 18.85 4.53
CA ALA A 282 -0.35 19.01 3.63
C ALA A 282 -0.69 18.83 2.15
N LEU A 283 -1.81 18.16 1.83
CA LEU A 283 -2.18 17.75 0.48
C LEU A 283 -3.59 18.23 0.11
N THR A 284 -3.79 18.53 -1.16
CA THR A 284 -5.14 18.72 -1.70
C THR A 284 -5.92 17.40 -1.71
N PRO A 285 -7.27 17.41 -1.73
CA PRO A 285 -8.08 16.19 -1.80
C PRO A 285 -7.69 15.24 -2.95
N ARG A 286 -7.30 15.79 -4.10
CA ARG A 286 -6.84 15.01 -5.26
C ARG A 286 -5.48 14.37 -5.02
N GLU A 287 -4.54 15.10 -4.38
CA GLU A 287 -3.23 14.56 -4.02
C GLU A 287 -3.34 13.47 -2.94
N VAL A 288 -4.24 13.63 -1.95
CA VAL A 288 -4.54 12.55 -0.97
C VAL A 288 -5.00 11.29 -1.68
N GLY A 289 -5.98 11.41 -2.58
CA GLY A 289 -6.48 10.26 -3.35
C GLY A 289 -5.38 9.58 -4.16
N PHE A 290 -4.52 10.34 -4.82
CA PHE A 290 -3.36 9.83 -5.55
C PHE A 290 -2.39 9.08 -4.62
N CYS A 291 -2.03 9.69 -3.50
CA CYS A 291 -1.10 9.09 -2.54
C CYS A 291 -1.68 7.82 -1.93
N MET A 292 -2.94 7.83 -1.48
CA MET A 292 -3.58 6.66 -0.87
C MET A 292 -3.77 5.51 -1.86
N GLY A 293 -4.08 5.80 -3.13
CA GLY A 293 -4.18 4.80 -4.18
C GLY A 293 -2.86 4.06 -4.45
N ASN A 294 -1.73 4.78 -4.35
CA ASN A 294 -0.38 4.23 -4.53
C ASN A 294 0.23 3.68 -3.23
N ALA A 295 -0.25 4.10 -2.06
CA ALA A 295 0.35 3.70 -0.78
C ALA A 295 0.19 2.20 -0.48
N ILE A 296 1.09 1.68 0.34
CA ILE A 296 0.94 0.38 1.01
C ILE A 296 -0.15 0.51 2.08
N ASP A 297 -0.89 -0.55 2.34
CA ASP A 297 -1.80 -0.60 3.50
C ASP A 297 -0.98 -0.68 4.80
N LEU A 298 -1.08 0.35 5.62
CA LEU A 298 -0.31 0.48 6.86
C LEU A 298 -0.67 -0.62 7.88
N THR A 299 -1.95 -1.06 7.91
CA THR A 299 -2.39 -2.12 8.81
C THR A 299 -1.67 -3.43 8.49
N VAL A 300 -1.63 -3.79 7.19
CA VAL A 300 -0.95 -5.01 6.72
C VAL A 300 0.54 -4.95 7.01
N LEU A 301 1.19 -3.86 6.62
CA LEU A 301 2.64 -3.74 6.79
C LEU A 301 3.04 -3.71 8.28
N THR A 302 2.25 -3.06 9.14
CA THR A 302 2.47 -3.08 10.59
C THR A 302 2.42 -4.50 11.16
N LYS A 303 1.49 -5.34 10.69
CA LYS A 303 1.41 -6.77 11.08
C LYS A 303 2.62 -7.56 10.61
N ILE A 304 3.06 -7.36 9.37
CA ILE A 304 4.26 -8.01 8.83
C ILE A 304 5.50 -7.61 9.64
N VAL A 305 5.70 -6.32 9.90
CA VAL A 305 6.84 -5.83 10.70
C VAL A 305 6.78 -6.35 12.13
N LYS A 306 5.57 -6.48 12.73
CA LYS A 306 5.39 -7.14 14.01
C LYS A 306 5.86 -8.61 13.99
N GLY A 307 5.51 -9.34 12.93
CA GLY A 307 5.98 -10.72 12.74
C GLY A 307 7.51 -10.83 12.62
N ILE A 308 8.19 -9.86 11.99
CA ILE A 308 9.65 -9.78 11.95
C ILE A 308 10.23 -9.66 13.37
N LYS A 309 9.60 -8.83 14.21
CA LYS A 309 9.99 -8.64 15.62
C LYS A 309 9.77 -9.91 16.45
N GLU A 310 8.61 -10.54 16.33
CA GLU A 310 8.23 -11.73 17.10
C GLU A 310 9.10 -12.95 16.76
N GLN A 311 9.67 -12.99 15.55
CA GLN A 311 10.58 -14.04 15.08
C GLN A 311 12.06 -13.70 15.33
N ASN A 312 12.37 -12.58 16.01
CA ASN A 312 13.74 -12.12 16.31
C ASN A 312 14.64 -12.01 15.06
N ILE A 313 14.07 -11.59 13.94
CA ILE A 313 14.81 -11.47 12.68
C ILE A 313 15.70 -10.22 12.67
N LEU A 314 15.28 -9.15 13.36
CA LEU A 314 16.01 -7.87 13.51
C LEU A 314 16.41 -7.61 14.94
#